data_f6d85adc23e06a5aad951581645651da
#
_entry.id   f6d85adc23e06a5aad951581645651da
#
_cell.length_a   1.000
_cell.length_b   1.000
_cell.length_c   1.000
_cell.angle_alpha   90.00
_cell.angle_beta   90.00
_cell.angle_gamma   90.00
#
_symmetry.space_group_name_H-M   'P 1'
#
loop_
_entity.id
_entity.type
_entity.pdbx_description
1 polymer ?
#
loop_
_entity_poly.entity_id
_entity_poly.type
_entity_poly.pdbx_seq_one_letter_code
_entity_poly.pdbx_strand_id
1 'polypeptide(L)'
;VSFNARDALFYLVKPQSIEVVDEKGTLQKEITIRGGFPAVEYPNHQLYDTLTNKIVSYHLKRGITSYFSFDTEKWSNEERNKEEASNYNHARTFNPADSSFYFFGGYGFYQYRNDLFQMKSGNYKLEQVIYERPLYPRYSAAMTIVGDELYIFGGRGNKYGKQELSSHFYLGLCAINLKNNRSRIVWQKNMSPEDGTLMASSMYFEPSDSSFYAVSMNKGGILWKISMKDSVYTEVSKPIHNELNYQDCDFSLYTSPSHGKLFLVLDKIQNDHTHNVAIYSINMPLVNEEDIRQPENETFTSSRKYLYIAGILLLFIISGTIFS
;
A
#
# COMPACT_ATOMS: atom_id res chain seq x y z
N VAL A 1 -1.80 -0.02 -7.67
CA VAL A 1 -0.76 -0.87 -8.27
C VAL A 1 -0.66 -2.18 -7.50
N SER A 2 -0.60 -3.32 -8.20
CA SER A 2 -0.35 -4.65 -7.61
C SER A 2 0.94 -5.23 -8.19
N PHE A 3 1.66 -6.01 -7.40
CA PHE A 3 2.99 -6.50 -7.77
C PHE A 3 3.07 -8.03 -7.70
N ASN A 4 3.54 -8.63 -8.79
CA ASN A 4 3.90 -10.04 -8.87
C ASN A 4 5.40 -10.22 -8.57
N ALA A 5 5.69 -10.66 -7.35
CA ALA A 5 7.07 -10.80 -6.89
C ALA A 5 7.85 -11.92 -7.63
N ARG A 6 7.16 -12.92 -8.21
CA ARG A 6 7.79 -14.01 -8.93
C ARG A 6 8.36 -13.57 -10.28
N ASP A 7 7.60 -12.76 -11.02
CA ASP A 7 7.93 -12.38 -12.39
C ASP A 7 8.42 -10.93 -12.50
N ALA A 8 8.49 -10.20 -11.37
CA ALA A 8 8.81 -8.77 -11.28
C ALA A 8 7.93 -7.90 -12.19
N LEU A 9 6.62 -8.19 -12.23
CA LEU A 9 5.64 -7.48 -13.03
C LEU A 9 4.70 -6.65 -12.15
N PHE A 10 4.36 -5.47 -12.62
CA PHE A 10 3.40 -4.58 -11.98
C PHE A 10 2.11 -4.51 -12.79
N TYR A 11 0.98 -4.54 -12.09
CA TYR A 11 -0.35 -4.44 -12.67
C TYR A 11 -0.97 -3.11 -12.28
N LEU A 12 -1.14 -2.23 -13.25
CA LEU A 12 -1.78 -0.92 -13.12
C LEU A 12 -3.25 -1.07 -13.49
N VAL A 13 -4.10 -1.19 -12.48
CA VAL A 13 -5.53 -1.40 -12.67
C VAL A 13 -6.21 -0.06 -12.99
N LYS A 14 -6.78 0.02 -14.19
CA LYS A 14 -7.58 1.14 -14.70
C LYS A 14 -9.06 0.76 -14.72
N PRO A 15 -9.98 1.70 -14.95
CA PRO A 15 -11.42 1.39 -14.99
C PRO A 15 -11.84 0.34 -16.02
N GLN A 16 -11.15 0.26 -17.16
CA GLN A 16 -11.51 -0.61 -18.30
C GLN A 16 -10.39 -1.55 -18.74
N SER A 17 -9.19 -1.39 -18.19
CA SER A 17 -8.04 -2.21 -18.55
C SER A 17 -7.06 -2.37 -17.40
N ILE A 18 -6.17 -3.34 -17.54
CA ILE A 18 -5.02 -3.55 -16.66
C ILE A 18 -3.77 -3.48 -17.52
N GLU A 19 -2.91 -2.51 -17.26
CA GLU A 19 -1.58 -2.46 -17.86
C GLU A 19 -0.62 -3.32 -17.06
N VAL A 20 0.11 -4.16 -17.74
CA VAL A 20 1.19 -4.98 -17.18
C VAL A 20 2.50 -4.34 -17.59
N VAL A 21 3.28 -3.89 -16.61
CA VAL A 21 4.58 -3.25 -16.85
C VAL A 21 5.69 -4.02 -16.14
N ASP A 22 6.88 -3.97 -16.68
CA ASP A 22 8.06 -4.58 -16.07
C ASP A 22 8.71 -3.67 -15.00
N GLU A 23 9.84 -4.12 -14.45
CA GLU A 23 10.60 -3.38 -13.44
C GLU A 23 11.19 -2.04 -13.91
N LYS A 24 11.20 -1.81 -15.22
CA LYS A 24 11.64 -0.55 -15.84
C LYS A 24 10.48 0.38 -16.19
N GLY A 25 9.26 -0.05 -15.89
CA GLY A 25 8.05 0.66 -16.26
C GLY A 25 7.66 0.47 -17.73
N THR A 26 8.28 -0.46 -18.46
CA THR A 26 7.95 -0.72 -19.86
C THR A 26 6.66 -1.52 -19.96
N LEU A 27 5.71 -1.03 -20.77
CA LEU A 27 4.46 -1.73 -21.02
C LEU A 27 4.72 -3.06 -21.75
N GLN A 28 4.34 -4.16 -21.12
CA GLN A 28 4.46 -5.52 -21.66
C GLN A 28 3.15 -5.97 -22.31
N LYS A 29 2.02 -5.61 -21.70
CA LYS A 29 0.70 -6.04 -22.13
C LYS A 29 -0.38 -5.10 -21.56
N GLU A 30 -1.46 -4.91 -22.32
CA GLU A 30 -2.71 -4.35 -21.85
C GLU A 30 -3.82 -5.42 -21.92
N ILE A 31 -4.58 -5.56 -20.84
CA ILE A 31 -5.65 -6.54 -20.68
C ILE A 31 -6.96 -5.78 -20.52
N THR A 32 -7.92 -6.02 -21.39
CA THR A 32 -9.25 -5.41 -21.30
C THR A 32 -10.05 -6.05 -20.17
N ILE A 33 -10.69 -5.25 -19.34
CA ILE A 33 -11.64 -5.74 -18.33
C ILE A 33 -13.00 -5.94 -19.00
N ARG A 34 -13.43 -7.21 -19.10
CA ARG A 34 -14.67 -7.58 -19.80
C ARG A 34 -15.90 -7.57 -18.91
N GLY A 35 -15.77 -7.26 -17.64
CA GLY A 35 -16.90 -7.13 -16.73
C GLY A 35 -16.55 -7.33 -15.27
N GLY A 36 -17.57 -7.21 -14.42
CA GLY A 36 -17.44 -7.21 -12.97
C GLY A 36 -16.78 -5.95 -12.42
N PHE A 37 -16.63 -5.90 -11.11
CA PHE A 37 -16.12 -4.72 -10.41
C PHE A 37 -15.14 -5.10 -9.29
N PRO A 38 -14.10 -4.29 -9.02
CA PRO A 38 -13.29 -4.44 -7.81
C PRO A 38 -14.14 -4.18 -6.56
N ALA A 39 -13.73 -4.72 -5.43
CA ALA A 39 -14.37 -4.43 -4.15
C ALA A 39 -14.29 -2.94 -3.78
N VAL A 40 -13.18 -2.32 -4.16
CA VAL A 40 -12.90 -0.89 -3.99
C VAL A 40 -12.11 -0.39 -5.19
N GLU A 41 -12.45 0.78 -5.68
CA GLU A 41 -11.73 1.43 -6.79
C GLU A 41 -10.49 2.20 -6.36
N TYR A 42 -10.16 2.19 -5.07
CA TYR A 42 -9.00 2.87 -4.52
C TYR A 42 -7.72 2.02 -4.71
N PRO A 43 -6.63 2.58 -5.30
CA PRO A 43 -5.45 1.81 -5.70
C PRO A 43 -4.79 1.00 -4.59
N ASN A 44 -4.68 1.57 -3.38
CA ASN A 44 -4.00 0.91 -2.26
C ASN A 44 -4.80 -0.24 -1.61
N HIS A 45 -6.01 -0.50 -2.08
CA HIS A 45 -6.84 -1.63 -1.66
C HIS A 45 -6.79 -2.78 -2.67
N GLN A 46 -5.66 -2.93 -3.35
CA GLN A 46 -5.43 -4.02 -4.29
C GLN A 46 -4.09 -4.68 -4.02
N LEU A 47 -4.01 -5.96 -4.25
CA LEU A 47 -2.79 -6.76 -4.20
C LEU A 47 -2.80 -7.83 -5.29
N TYR A 48 -1.63 -8.41 -5.55
CA TYR A 48 -1.51 -9.58 -6.42
C TYR A 48 -1.23 -10.83 -5.58
N ASP A 49 -2.05 -11.85 -5.79
CA ASP A 49 -1.86 -13.17 -5.17
C ASP A 49 -1.09 -14.07 -6.13
N THR A 50 0.21 -14.26 -5.85
CA THR A 50 1.10 -15.10 -6.66
C THR A 50 0.75 -16.59 -6.61
N LEU A 51 0.06 -17.06 -5.56
CA LEU A 51 -0.32 -18.47 -5.43
C LEU A 51 -1.47 -18.84 -6.35
N THR A 52 -2.38 -17.90 -6.60
CA THR A 52 -3.58 -18.14 -7.41
C THR A 52 -3.59 -17.39 -8.72
N ASN A 53 -2.55 -16.58 -9.00
CA ASN A 53 -2.46 -15.74 -10.20
C ASN A 53 -3.69 -14.82 -10.36
N LYS A 54 -3.99 -14.04 -9.33
CA LYS A 54 -5.14 -13.13 -9.34
C LYS A 54 -4.78 -11.77 -8.75
N ILE A 55 -5.41 -10.70 -9.27
CA ILE A 55 -5.43 -9.41 -8.60
C ILE A 55 -6.64 -9.43 -7.66
N VAL A 56 -6.42 -9.07 -6.39
CA VAL A 56 -7.47 -9.05 -5.37
C VAL A 56 -7.69 -7.62 -4.92
N SER A 57 -8.94 -7.16 -5.00
CA SER A 57 -9.39 -5.90 -4.40
C SER A 57 -10.18 -6.20 -3.13
N TYR A 58 -10.02 -5.38 -2.09
CA TYR A 58 -10.62 -5.64 -0.79
C TYR A 58 -11.06 -4.36 -0.07
N HIS A 59 -12.15 -4.50 0.71
CA HIS A 59 -12.67 -3.46 1.60
C HIS A 59 -12.61 -3.97 3.05
N LEU A 60 -11.60 -3.58 3.81
CA LEU A 60 -11.29 -4.15 5.13
C LEU A 60 -12.49 -4.07 6.10
N LYS A 61 -13.09 -2.89 6.25
CA LYS A 61 -14.17 -2.68 7.22
C LYS A 61 -15.43 -3.49 6.91
N ARG A 62 -15.74 -3.70 5.60
CA ARG A 62 -16.95 -4.43 5.17
C ARG A 62 -16.73 -5.91 4.98
N GLY A 63 -15.49 -6.35 4.98
CA GLY A 63 -15.16 -7.75 4.67
C GLY A 63 -15.47 -8.14 3.22
N ILE A 64 -15.56 -7.16 2.30
CA ILE A 64 -15.86 -7.41 0.89
C ILE A 64 -14.54 -7.59 0.15
N THR A 65 -14.47 -8.62 -0.68
CA THR A 65 -13.36 -8.88 -1.59
C THR A 65 -13.86 -9.13 -3.00
N SER A 66 -13.06 -8.81 -3.98
CA SER A 66 -13.26 -9.17 -5.38
C SER A 66 -11.91 -9.52 -5.99
N TYR A 67 -11.87 -10.50 -6.85
CA TYR A 67 -10.65 -10.86 -7.57
C TYR A 67 -10.84 -10.78 -9.08
N PHE A 68 -9.79 -10.36 -9.76
CA PHE A 68 -9.71 -10.37 -11.20
C PHE A 68 -9.09 -11.69 -11.68
N SER A 69 -9.78 -12.38 -12.56
CA SER A 69 -9.30 -13.60 -13.21
C SER A 69 -8.75 -13.27 -14.59
N PHE A 70 -7.49 -13.61 -14.82
CA PHE A 70 -6.84 -13.42 -16.13
C PHE A 70 -7.40 -14.34 -17.22
N ASP A 71 -8.00 -15.49 -16.84
CA ASP A 71 -8.59 -16.42 -17.79
C ASP A 71 -9.90 -15.91 -18.38
N THR A 72 -10.71 -15.24 -17.56
CA THR A 72 -12.00 -14.69 -17.98
C THR A 72 -11.99 -13.20 -18.27
N GLU A 73 -10.91 -12.52 -17.88
CA GLU A 73 -10.75 -11.06 -17.96
C GLU A 73 -11.86 -10.29 -17.22
N LYS A 74 -12.34 -10.87 -16.10
CA LYS A 74 -13.43 -10.30 -15.29
C LYS A 74 -13.10 -10.25 -13.82
N TRP A 75 -13.69 -9.25 -13.16
CA TRP A 75 -13.80 -9.24 -11.70
C TRP A 75 -14.90 -10.19 -11.23
N SER A 76 -14.74 -10.74 -10.03
CA SER A 76 -15.70 -11.71 -9.44
C SER A 76 -16.98 -11.07 -8.93
N ASN A 77 -17.00 -9.77 -8.61
CA ASN A 77 -18.24 -9.08 -8.20
C ASN A 77 -18.97 -8.56 -9.43
N GLU A 78 -20.26 -8.89 -9.54
CA GLU A 78 -21.12 -8.42 -10.62
C GLU A 78 -21.69 -7.03 -10.34
N GLU A 79 -21.81 -6.64 -9.06
CA GLU A 79 -22.32 -5.36 -8.64
C GLU A 79 -21.17 -4.45 -8.15
N ARG A 80 -21.27 -3.16 -8.50
CA ARG A 80 -20.32 -2.14 -8.05
C ARG A 80 -20.59 -1.79 -6.60
N ASN A 81 -19.57 -1.89 -5.76
CA ASN A 81 -19.63 -1.32 -4.42
C ASN A 81 -19.58 0.21 -4.50
N LYS A 82 -20.61 0.88 -4.00
CA LYS A 82 -20.70 2.36 -4.00
C LYS A 82 -20.09 2.99 -2.74
N GLU A 83 -19.67 2.20 -1.78
CA GLU A 83 -19.11 2.73 -0.54
C GLU A 83 -17.66 3.17 -0.73
N GLU A 84 -17.32 4.24 -0.04
CA GLU A 84 -15.95 4.71 0.02
C GLU A 84 -15.06 3.69 0.74
N ALA A 85 -13.81 3.60 0.31
CA ALA A 85 -12.80 2.81 0.99
C ALA A 85 -12.66 3.25 2.44
N SER A 86 -12.25 2.32 3.28
CA SER A 86 -11.88 2.58 4.67
C SER A 86 -10.47 2.07 4.92
N ASN A 87 -9.90 2.44 6.05
CA ASN A 87 -8.55 2.04 6.41
C ASN A 87 -7.49 2.50 5.38
N TYR A 88 -7.62 3.73 4.88
CA TYR A 88 -6.61 4.33 3.99
C TYR A 88 -5.23 4.26 4.64
N ASN A 89 -4.21 4.02 3.84
CA ASN A 89 -2.82 3.94 4.27
C ASN A 89 -2.59 2.91 5.41
N HIS A 90 -3.31 1.78 5.36
CA HIS A 90 -3.04 0.65 6.23
C HIS A 90 -1.71 -0.02 5.87
N ALA A 91 -1.05 -0.60 6.86
CA ALA A 91 0.11 -1.44 6.63
C ALA A 91 -0.31 -2.82 6.12
N ARG A 92 0.50 -3.46 5.27
CA ARG A 92 0.19 -4.78 4.69
C ARG A 92 1.42 -5.64 4.46
N THR A 93 1.26 -6.94 4.57
CA THR A 93 2.32 -7.92 4.27
C THR A 93 1.72 -9.28 3.94
N PHE A 94 2.52 -10.14 3.32
CA PHE A 94 2.16 -11.54 3.05
C PHE A 94 2.96 -12.47 3.94
N ASN A 95 2.29 -13.47 4.54
CA ASN A 95 2.93 -14.53 5.30
C ASN A 95 2.96 -15.83 4.46
N PRO A 96 4.12 -16.25 3.98
CA PRO A 96 4.21 -17.50 3.21
C PRO A 96 3.94 -18.76 4.06
N ALA A 97 4.15 -18.70 5.37
CA ALA A 97 3.98 -19.85 6.25
C ALA A 97 2.53 -20.34 6.37
N ASP A 98 1.57 -19.41 6.33
CA ASP A 98 0.14 -19.71 6.37
C ASP A 98 -0.61 -19.31 5.10
N SER A 99 0.11 -18.80 4.08
CA SER A 99 -0.45 -18.34 2.82
C SER A 99 -1.50 -17.26 3.00
N SER A 100 -1.25 -16.30 3.88
CA SER A 100 -2.20 -15.24 4.21
C SER A 100 -1.61 -13.84 4.04
N PHE A 101 -2.47 -12.91 3.65
CA PHE A 101 -2.20 -11.48 3.69
C PHE A 101 -2.68 -10.93 5.03
N TYR A 102 -1.88 -10.03 5.61
CA TYR A 102 -2.20 -9.32 6.83
C TYR A 102 -2.27 -7.83 6.58
N PHE A 103 -3.23 -7.16 7.23
CA PHE A 103 -3.49 -5.73 7.12
C PHE A 103 -3.65 -5.13 8.50
N PHE A 104 -2.96 -4.02 8.77
CA PHE A 104 -3.01 -3.39 10.08
C PHE A 104 -3.30 -1.90 9.99
N GLY A 105 -4.20 -1.42 10.84
CA GLY A 105 -4.45 -0.01 11.08
C GLY A 105 -5.12 0.71 9.91
N GLY A 106 -4.63 1.90 9.62
CA GLY A 106 -5.18 2.79 8.59
C GLY A 106 -6.04 3.91 9.17
N TYR A 107 -6.55 4.77 8.28
CA TYR A 107 -7.37 5.92 8.61
C TYR A 107 -8.64 5.90 7.75
N GLY A 108 -9.75 6.33 8.31
CA GLY A 108 -11.00 6.52 7.57
C GLY A 108 -12.18 6.84 8.48
N PHE A 109 -13.15 7.59 7.96
CA PHE A 109 -14.32 8.05 8.71
C PHE A 109 -13.93 8.76 10.01
N TYR A 110 -12.97 9.68 9.93
CA TYR A 110 -12.46 10.47 11.06
C TYR A 110 -11.83 9.66 12.20
N GLN A 111 -11.36 8.42 11.91
CA GLN A 111 -10.77 7.53 12.89
C GLN A 111 -9.45 6.94 12.42
N TYR A 112 -8.47 6.92 13.32
CA TYR A 112 -7.30 6.06 13.21
C TYR A 112 -7.66 4.66 13.70
N ARG A 113 -7.11 3.65 13.05
CA ARG A 113 -7.44 2.24 13.31
C ARG A 113 -6.24 1.48 13.87
N ASN A 114 -6.54 0.41 14.61
CA ASN A 114 -5.56 -0.59 15.05
C ASN A 114 -6.08 -2.02 14.81
N ASP A 115 -7.09 -2.15 13.98
CA ASP A 115 -7.60 -3.46 13.59
C ASP A 115 -6.51 -4.23 12.84
N LEU A 116 -6.41 -5.53 13.13
CA LEU A 116 -5.62 -6.48 12.37
C LEU A 116 -6.58 -7.39 11.60
N PHE A 117 -6.40 -7.47 10.29
CA PHE A 117 -7.15 -8.37 9.42
C PHE A 117 -6.21 -9.39 8.79
N GLN A 118 -6.75 -10.58 8.58
CA GLN A 118 -6.13 -11.66 7.82
C GLN A 118 -7.01 -12.01 6.62
N MET A 119 -6.40 -12.29 5.49
CA MET A 119 -7.06 -12.79 4.29
C MET A 119 -6.26 -13.94 3.71
N LYS A 120 -6.79 -15.15 3.75
CA LYS A 120 -6.13 -16.33 3.21
C LYS A 120 -6.18 -16.33 1.68
N SER A 121 -5.03 -16.60 1.05
CA SER A 121 -4.94 -16.80 -0.40
C SER A 121 -5.94 -17.87 -0.88
N GLY A 122 -6.55 -17.61 -2.01
CA GLY A 122 -7.49 -18.53 -2.68
C GLY A 122 -8.94 -18.44 -2.21
N ASN A 123 -9.23 -18.27 -0.94
CA ASN A 123 -10.60 -18.09 -0.47
C ASN A 123 -10.99 -16.62 -0.28
N TYR A 124 -10.00 -15.74 -0.12
CA TYR A 124 -10.14 -14.28 0.01
C TYR A 124 -11.12 -13.80 1.08
N LYS A 125 -11.44 -14.64 2.06
CA LYS A 125 -12.25 -14.24 3.19
C LYS A 125 -11.43 -13.34 4.11
N LEU A 126 -11.94 -12.15 4.38
CA LEU A 126 -11.37 -11.22 5.36
C LEU A 126 -11.86 -11.59 6.76
N GLU A 127 -10.93 -11.80 7.67
CA GLU A 127 -11.21 -12.11 9.08
C GLU A 127 -10.46 -11.13 9.97
N GLN A 128 -11.14 -10.58 10.97
CA GLN A 128 -10.48 -9.75 11.97
C GLN A 128 -9.76 -10.65 12.97
N VAL A 129 -8.48 -10.40 13.16
CA VAL A 129 -7.65 -11.07 14.18
C VAL A 129 -7.72 -10.27 15.47
N ILE A 130 -8.27 -10.85 16.51
CA ILE A 130 -8.29 -10.25 17.84
C ILE A 130 -6.99 -10.58 18.55
N TYR A 131 -6.27 -9.56 19.00
CA TYR A 131 -5.02 -9.72 19.72
C TYR A 131 -5.03 -8.98 21.05
N GLU A 132 -4.29 -9.54 22.03
CA GLU A 132 -4.18 -8.96 23.37
C GLU A 132 -3.30 -7.70 23.36
N ARG A 133 -3.59 -6.75 24.27
CA ARG A 133 -2.89 -5.47 24.42
C ARG A 133 -2.84 -4.69 23.12
N PRO A 134 -3.99 -4.17 22.64
CA PRO A 134 -4.07 -3.48 21.37
C PRO A 134 -3.03 -2.35 21.26
N LEU A 135 -2.33 -2.33 20.13
CA LEU A 135 -1.41 -1.26 19.78
C LEU A 135 -2.19 0.04 19.54
N TYR A 136 -1.54 1.17 19.71
CA TYR A 136 -2.21 2.46 19.44
C TYR A 136 -2.61 2.59 17.98
N PRO A 137 -3.84 3.10 17.74
CA PRO A 137 -4.37 3.35 16.40
C PRO A 137 -3.46 4.25 15.58
N ARG A 138 -3.19 3.84 14.32
CA ARG A 138 -2.29 4.56 13.40
C ARG A 138 -2.51 4.24 11.94
N TYR A 139 -2.08 5.12 11.08
CA TYR A 139 -2.00 4.93 9.62
C TYR A 139 -0.57 5.20 9.13
N SER A 140 -0.27 4.83 7.90
CA SER A 140 1.06 4.96 7.28
C SER A 140 2.18 4.40 8.17
N ALA A 141 1.97 3.19 8.70
CA ALA A 141 2.99 2.37 9.34
C ALA A 141 3.55 1.38 8.32
N ALA A 142 4.79 0.96 8.50
CA ALA A 142 5.40 -0.13 7.75
C ALA A 142 5.23 -1.45 8.50
N MET A 143 5.03 -2.56 7.75
CA MET A 143 4.79 -3.87 8.35
C MET A 143 5.51 -4.98 7.58
N THR A 144 6.00 -6.00 8.32
CA THR A 144 6.52 -7.25 7.77
C THR A 144 6.38 -8.40 8.77
N ILE A 145 6.63 -9.63 8.32
CA ILE A 145 6.61 -10.83 9.16
C ILE A 145 8.01 -11.44 9.18
N VAL A 146 8.48 -11.81 10.38
CA VAL A 146 9.72 -12.56 10.58
C VAL A 146 9.41 -13.72 11.53
N GLY A 147 9.49 -14.94 11.02
CA GLY A 147 9.04 -16.12 11.76
C GLY A 147 7.55 -16.03 12.10
N ASP A 148 7.23 -16.12 13.40
CA ASP A 148 5.85 -16.03 13.90
C ASP A 148 5.46 -14.62 14.37
N GLU A 149 6.33 -13.63 14.18
CA GLU A 149 6.13 -12.26 14.64
C GLU A 149 5.82 -11.31 13.49
N LEU A 150 4.71 -10.59 13.60
CA LEU A 150 4.34 -9.51 12.72
C LEU A 150 4.86 -8.20 13.31
N TYR A 151 5.85 -7.60 12.67
CA TYR A 151 6.49 -6.35 13.08
C TYR A 151 5.83 -5.15 12.43
N ILE A 152 5.62 -4.09 13.22
CA ILE A 152 5.00 -2.82 12.80
C ILE A 152 5.89 -1.68 13.25
N PHE A 153 6.26 -0.80 12.33
CA PHE A 153 7.11 0.36 12.60
C PHE A 153 6.45 1.66 12.18
N GLY A 154 6.57 2.68 13.02
CA GLY A 154 6.19 4.06 12.67
C GLY A 154 4.69 4.31 12.61
N GLY A 155 4.32 5.26 11.75
CA GLY A 155 2.95 5.69 11.52
C GLY A 155 2.50 6.88 12.38
N ARG A 156 1.31 7.41 12.10
CA ARG A 156 0.71 8.57 12.78
C ARG A 156 -0.68 8.24 13.31
N GLY A 157 -1.00 8.73 14.50
CA GLY A 157 -2.31 8.56 15.13
C GLY A 157 -2.35 9.06 16.56
N ASN A 158 -3.26 8.54 17.36
CA ASN A 158 -3.33 8.79 18.80
C ASN A 158 -3.94 7.58 19.54
N LYS A 159 -3.77 7.54 20.85
CA LYS A 159 -4.23 6.43 21.68
C LYS A 159 -5.75 6.20 21.68
N TYR A 160 -6.52 7.20 21.29
CA TYR A 160 -7.99 7.15 21.28
C TYR A 160 -8.58 6.79 19.90
N GLY A 161 -7.76 6.80 18.86
CA GLY A 161 -8.21 6.56 17.50
C GLY A 161 -9.05 7.67 16.89
N LYS A 162 -9.11 8.86 17.49
CA LYS A 162 -10.00 9.94 17.09
C LYS A 162 -9.25 11.08 16.41
N GLN A 163 -9.70 11.50 15.22
CA GLN A 163 -9.05 12.57 14.47
C GLN A 163 -9.14 13.94 15.17
N GLU A 164 -10.23 14.22 15.87
CA GLU A 164 -10.43 15.48 16.57
C GLU A 164 -9.45 15.71 17.73
N LEU A 165 -8.75 14.65 18.15
CA LEU A 165 -7.71 14.72 19.16
C LEU A 165 -6.33 14.81 18.51
N SER A 166 -5.42 15.55 19.17
CA SER A 166 -4.06 15.72 18.69
C SER A 166 -3.40 14.37 18.32
N SER A 167 -2.98 14.28 17.08
CA SER A 167 -2.21 13.13 16.59
C SER A 167 -0.72 13.39 16.70
N HIS A 168 0.05 12.34 16.85
CA HIS A 168 1.50 12.36 16.84
C HIS A 168 2.05 11.19 16.03
N PHE A 169 3.30 11.29 15.66
CA PHE A 169 4.01 10.22 15.01
C PHE A 169 4.50 9.20 16.05
N TYR A 170 4.46 7.94 15.69
CA TYR A 170 5.05 6.87 16.47
C TYR A 170 6.43 6.53 15.91
N LEU A 171 7.48 6.69 16.70
CA LEU A 171 8.80 6.20 16.35
C LEU A 171 9.13 5.01 17.26
N GLY A 172 8.74 3.84 16.81
CA GLY A 172 8.95 2.63 17.56
C GLY A 172 8.61 1.40 16.77
N LEU A 173 9.21 0.30 17.18
CA LEU A 173 8.98 -1.02 16.65
C LEU A 173 8.07 -1.78 17.62
N CYS A 174 6.96 -2.27 17.10
CA CYS A 174 6.02 -3.13 17.82
C CYS A 174 5.99 -4.51 17.14
N ALA A 175 5.58 -5.53 17.90
CA ALA A 175 5.38 -6.86 17.35
C ALA A 175 4.05 -7.47 17.84
N ILE A 176 3.43 -8.29 16.99
CA ILE A 176 2.28 -9.12 17.32
C ILE A 176 2.70 -10.56 17.00
N ASN A 177 2.67 -11.43 18.00
CA ASN A 177 2.93 -12.86 17.80
C ASN A 177 1.67 -13.53 17.24
N LEU A 178 1.77 -14.09 16.05
CA LEU A 178 0.65 -14.68 15.32
C LEU A 178 0.16 -16.03 15.86
N LYS A 179 0.97 -16.70 16.72
CA LYS A 179 0.55 -17.97 17.33
C LYS A 179 -0.32 -17.78 18.57
N ASN A 180 -0.03 -16.76 19.35
CA ASN A 180 -0.74 -16.52 20.62
C ASN A 180 -1.50 -15.19 20.65
N ASN A 181 -1.47 -14.44 19.58
CA ASN A 181 -2.14 -13.15 19.42
C ASN A 181 -1.78 -12.12 20.50
N ARG A 182 -0.51 -12.08 20.93
CA ARG A 182 -0.02 -11.11 21.90
C ARG A 182 0.84 -10.07 21.26
N SER A 183 0.57 -8.81 21.57
CA SER A 183 1.41 -7.71 21.13
C SER A 183 2.40 -7.27 22.21
N ARG A 184 3.49 -6.66 21.76
CA ARG A 184 4.50 -6.01 22.60
C ARG A 184 5.13 -4.83 21.91
N ILE A 185 5.61 -3.87 22.68
CA ILE A 185 6.50 -2.84 22.18
C ILE A 185 7.92 -3.45 22.26
N VAL A 186 8.59 -3.56 21.11
CA VAL A 186 9.98 -4.02 21.05
C VAL A 186 10.88 -2.90 21.57
N TRP A 187 10.70 -1.70 21.01
CA TRP A 187 11.31 -0.47 21.51
C TRP A 187 10.52 0.75 21.01
N GLN A 188 10.68 1.87 21.69
CA GLN A 188 10.03 3.13 21.35
C GLN A 188 10.94 4.29 21.73
N LYS A 189 11.02 5.32 20.87
CA LYS A 189 11.63 6.60 21.17
C LYS A 189 10.58 7.67 21.42
N ASN A 190 10.88 8.57 22.34
CA ASN A 190 10.13 9.81 22.46
C ASN A 190 10.52 10.73 21.30
N MET A 191 9.53 11.24 20.59
CA MET A 191 9.75 12.11 19.43
C MET A 191 9.38 13.55 19.73
N SER A 192 10.11 14.48 19.13
CA SER A 192 9.52 15.78 18.84
C SER A 192 8.52 15.64 17.68
N PRO A 193 7.48 16.48 17.60
CA PRO A 193 6.54 16.47 16.48
C PRO A 193 7.20 16.67 15.11
N GLU A 194 8.41 17.24 15.07
CA GLU A 194 9.15 17.58 13.87
C GLU A 194 9.92 16.39 13.27
N ASP A 195 10.24 15.38 14.10
CA ASP A 195 11.01 14.20 13.67
C ASP A 195 10.13 13.08 13.08
N GLY A 196 8.82 13.30 13.01
CA GLY A 196 7.87 12.29 12.63
C GLY A 196 7.88 11.95 11.14
N THR A 197 7.67 10.69 10.85
CA THR A 197 7.58 10.22 9.47
C THR A 197 6.39 9.29 9.25
N LEU A 198 5.79 9.42 8.07
CA LEU A 198 4.88 8.45 7.52
C LEU A 198 5.69 7.42 6.74
N MET A 199 5.33 6.15 6.87
CA MET A 199 6.04 5.04 6.22
C MET A 199 5.22 4.50 5.06
N ALA A 200 5.89 3.95 4.07
CA ALA A 200 5.27 3.06 3.09
C ALA A 200 4.66 1.84 3.80
N SER A 201 3.66 1.21 3.18
CA SER A 201 2.80 0.20 3.82
C SER A 201 3.51 -1.08 4.26
N SER A 202 4.73 -1.34 3.77
CA SER A 202 5.50 -2.52 4.10
C SER A 202 6.98 -2.20 4.35
N MET A 203 7.70 -3.14 4.95
CA MET A 203 9.14 -3.08 5.15
C MET A 203 9.77 -4.44 4.85
N TYR A 204 11.04 -4.43 4.51
CA TYR A 204 11.85 -5.61 4.25
C TYR A 204 12.71 -5.95 5.46
N PHE A 205 12.81 -7.23 5.79
CA PHE A 205 13.74 -7.73 6.81
C PHE A 205 14.98 -8.31 6.15
N GLU A 206 16.16 -7.81 6.55
CA GLU A 206 17.45 -8.32 6.13
C GLU A 206 18.04 -9.21 7.24
N PRO A 207 18.09 -10.54 7.02
CA PRO A 207 18.56 -11.48 8.06
C PRO A 207 20.04 -11.30 8.40
N SER A 208 20.87 -10.90 7.44
CA SER A 208 22.33 -10.83 7.61
C SER A 208 22.77 -9.82 8.67
N ASP A 209 22.00 -8.75 8.86
CA ASP A 209 22.28 -7.71 9.84
C ASP A 209 21.16 -7.51 10.88
N SER A 210 20.13 -8.36 10.84
CA SER A 210 18.95 -8.29 11.73
C SER A 210 18.29 -6.90 11.74
N SER A 211 18.15 -6.30 10.58
CA SER A 211 17.56 -4.97 10.39
C SER A 211 16.34 -5.01 9.48
N PHE A 212 15.45 -4.05 9.67
CA PHE A 212 14.38 -3.77 8.73
C PHE A 212 14.75 -2.59 7.85
N TYR A 213 14.30 -2.63 6.61
CA TYR A 213 14.40 -1.53 5.67
C TYR A 213 13.00 -1.05 5.31
N ALA A 214 12.72 0.23 5.52
CA ALA A 214 11.44 0.84 5.26
C ALA A 214 11.63 2.22 4.60
N VAL A 215 10.66 2.65 3.80
CA VAL A 215 10.72 3.95 3.15
C VAL A 215 9.87 4.95 3.93
N SER A 216 10.51 6.04 4.35
CA SER A 216 9.86 7.22 4.87
C SER A 216 9.26 8.02 3.73
N MET A 217 7.98 8.35 3.80
CA MET A 217 7.27 9.14 2.79
C MET A 217 7.59 10.64 2.88
N ASN A 218 8.14 11.09 3.98
CA ASN A 218 8.54 12.47 4.17
C ASN A 218 9.86 12.74 3.42
N LYS A 219 10.09 13.98 3.04
CA LYS A 219 11.34 14.41 2.41
C LYS A 219 11.72 13.63 1.14
N GLY A 220 10.73 13.26 0.34
CA GLY A 220 11.00 12.67 -0.97
C GLY A 220 11.30 11.17 -0.99
N GLY A 221 10.88 10.43 0.01
CA GLY A 221 11.11 8.98 0.08
C GLY A 221 12.54 8.63 0.45
N ILE A 222 12.84 8.55 1.74
CA ILE A 222 14.17 8.17 2.25
C ILE A 222 14.09 6.74 2.76
N LEU A 223 15.03 5.90 2.37
CA LEU A 223 15.18 4.55 2.89
C LEU A 223 15.81 4.60 4.29
N TRP A 224 15.15 3.98 5.23
CA TRP A 224 15.59 3.85 6.62
C TRP A 224 15.99 2.42 6.90
N LYS A 225 17.13 2.26 7.59
CA LYS A 225 17.57 1.03 8.23
C LYS A 225 17.18 1.09 9.70
N ILE A 226 16.44 0.09 10.19
CA ILE A 226 15.82 0.05 11.51
C ILE A 226 16.31 -1.19 12.23
N SER A 227 16.97 -1.05 13.37
CA SER A 227 17.40 -2.20 14.16
C SER A 227 16.23 -2.98 14.71
N MET A 228 16.30 -4.31 14.63
CA MET A 228 15.33 -5.21 15.25
C MET A 228 15.42 -5.21 16.77
N LYS A 229 16.59 -4.94 17.33
CA LYS A 229 16.88 -5.12 18.77
C LYS A 229 16.89 -3.81 19.54
N ASP A 230 17.50 -2.79 18.94
CA ASP A 230 17.80 -1.54 19.62
C ASP A 230 16.98 -0.40 19.03
N SER A 231 16.74 0.64 19.81
CA SER A 231 16.05 1.84 19.35
C SER A 231 16.93 2.70 18.41
N VAL A 232 17.60 2.05 17.45
CA VAL A 232 18.47 2.66 16.46
C VAL A 232 17.83 2.56 15.09
N TYR A 233 17.83 3.69 14.39
CA TYR A 233 17.49 3.77 12.98
C TYR A 233 18.41 4.78 12.31
N THR A 234 18.67 4.58 11.03
CA THR A 234 19.53 5.47 10.22
C THR A 234 18.91 5.67 8.85
N GLU A 235 19.02 6.89 8.32
CA GLU A 235 18.74 7.16 6.92
C GLU A 235 19.91 6.60 6.10
N VAL A 236 19.61 5.71 5.15
CA VAL A 236 20.63 5.00 4.35
C VAL A 236 20.56 5.34 2.86
N SER A 237 19.70 6.27 2.48
CA SER A 237 19.66 6.86 1.14
C SER A 237 19.46 8.36 1.20
N LYS A 238 19.78 9.03 0.09
CA LYS A 238 19.24 10.38 -0.20
C LYS A 238 17.75 10.27 -0.53
N PRO A 239 17.03 11.41 -0.61
CA PRO A 239 15.68 11.43 -1.15
C PRO A 239 15.63 10.76 -2.52
N ILE A 240 14.76 9.78 -2.68
CA ILE A 240 14.60 9.04 -3.93
C ILE A 240 13.99 9.96 -5.00
N HIS A 241 13.14 10.91 -4.56
CA HIS A 241 12.56 11.92 -5.44
C HIS A 241 12.44 13.27 -4.71
N ASN A 242 13.16 14.28 -5.16
CA ASN A 242 13.31 15.57 -4.46
C ASN A 242 12.04 16.44 -4.39
N GLU A 243 11.06 16.20 -5.26
CA GLU A 243 9.86 17.05 -5.41
C GLU A 243 8.57 16.46 -4.82
N LEU A 244 8.64 15.31 -4.14
CA LEU A 244 7.45 14.64 -3.65
C LEU A 244 6.96 15.22 -2.34
N ASN A 245 5.71 15.68 -2.36
CA ASN A 245 4.93 15.93 -1.17
C ASN A 245 4.13 14.67 -0.82
N TYR A 246 4.28 14.15 0.40
CA TYR A 246 3.56 12.97 0.88
C TYR A 246 2.01 13.10 0.84
N GLN A 247 1.50 14.32 0.73
CA GLN A 247 0.05 14.55 0.64
C GLN A 247 -0.54 14.16 -0.71
N ASP A 248 0.30 14.15 -1.76
CA ASP A 248 -0.13 13.93 -3.14
C ASP A 248 0.33 12.57 -3.68
N CYS A 249 1.00 11.76 -2.86
CA CYS A 249 1.60 10.51 -3.30
C CYS A 249 1.32 9.36 -2.34
N ASP A 250 1.00 8.21 -2.92
CA ASP A 250 1.02 6.92 -2.23
C ASP A 250 2.34 6.20 -2.49
N PHE A 251 2.88 5.59 -1.45
CA PHE A 251 4.14 4.84 -1.50
C PHE A 251 3.88 3.38 -1.13
N SER A 252 4.32 2.49 -1.99
CA SER A 252 4.29 1.05 -1.71
C SER A 252 5.68 0.47 -1.89
N LEU A 253 6.15 -0.27 -0.89
CA LEU A 253 7.41 -1.03 -0.97
C LEU A 253 7.08 -2.49 -1.22
N TYR A 254 7.65 -3.06 -2.26
CA TYR A 254 7.50 -4.46 -2.61
C TYR A 254 8.85 -5.18 -2.55
N THR A 255 8.82 -6.45 -2.20
CA THR A 255 10.01 -7.30 -2.17
C THR A 255 9.95 -8.35 -3.26
N SER A 256 11.08 -8.54 -3.96
CA SER A 256 11.25 -9.65 -4.90
C SER A 256 12.53 -10.41 -4.54
N PRO A 257 12.46 -11.34 -3.57
CA PRO A 257 13.63 -12.09 -3.10
C PRO A 257 14.32 -12.89 -4.20
N SER A 258 13.54 -13.44 -5.13
CA SER A 258 14.07 -14.18 -6.29
C SER A 258 14.94 -13.33 -7.22
N HIS A 259 14.74 -12.01 -7.23
CA HIS A 259 15.50 -11.06 -8.04
C HIS A 259 16.54 -10.28 -7.21
N GLY A 260 16.60 -10.50 -5.89
CA GLY A 260 17.48 -9.75 -4.99
C GLY A 260 17.18 -8.24 -4.98
N LYS A 261 15.91 -7.85 -5.10
CA LYS A 261 15.49 -6.45 -5.24
C LYS A 261 14.35 -6.06 -4.32
N LEU A 262 14.35 -4.79 -3.94
CA LEU A 262 13.18 -4.06 -3.46
C LEU A 262 12.68 -3.15 -4.58
N PHE A 263 11.37 -2.94 -4.62
CA PHE A 263 10.75 -1.98 -5.53
C PHE A 263 9.95 -0.96 -4.73
N LEU A 264 10.29 0.30 -4.88
CA LEU A 264 9.48 1.40 -4.40
C LEU A 264 8.60 1.88 -5.54
N VAL A 265 7.30 1.84 -5.34
CA VAL A 265 6.31 2.36 -6.28
C VAL A 265 5.73 3.62 -5.70
N LEU A 266 5.82 4.69 -6.48
CA LEU A 266 5.19 5.97 -6.19
C LEU A 266 3.97 6.10 -7.10
N ASP A 267 2.82 6.41 -6.51
CA ASP A 267 1.60 6.75 -7.23
C ASP A 267 1.23 8.19 -6.89
N LYS A 268 1.56 9.12 -7.78
CA LYS A 268 1.31 10.56 -7.62
C LYS A 268 0.00 10.94 -8.26
N ILE A 269 -0.90 11.51 -7.47
CA ILE A 269 -2.17 12.06 -7.96
C ILE A 269 -1.91 13.46 -8.51
N GLN A 270 -2.26 13.69 -9.76
CA GLN A 270 -2.15 14.99 -10.43
C GLN A 270 -3.42 15.85 -10.18
N ASN A 271 -3.32 17.15 -10.42
CA ASN A 271 -4.42 18.11 -10.24
C ASN A 271 -5.67 17.78 -11.10
N ASP A 272 -5.50 17.04 -12.18
CA ASP A 272 -6.58 16.60 -13.05
C ASP A 272 -7.11 15.19 -12.70
N HIS A 273 -6.76 14.67 -11.52
CA HIS A 273 -7.07 13.33 -11.05
C HIS A 273 -6.46 12.18 -11.90
N THR A 274 -5.45 12.48 -12.69
CA THR A 274 -4.63 11.45 -13.33
C THR A 274 -3.59 10.93 -12.32
N HIS A 275 -3.13 9.70 -12.54
CA HIS A 275 -2.13 9.07 -11.70
C HIS A 275 -0.83 8.89 -12.49
N ASN A 276 0.27 9.38 -11.95
CA ASN A 276 1.60 9.09 -12.44
C ASN A 276 2.26 8.05 -11.53
N VAL A 277 2.62 6.91 -12.10
CA VAL A 277 3.27 5.83 -11.38
C VAL A 277 4.75 5.78 -11.77
N ALA A 278 5.62 5.85 -10.78
CA ALA A 278 7.07 5.65 -10.95
C ALA A 278 7.52 4.42 -10.15
N ILE A 279 8.40 3.61 -10.76
CA ILE A 279 8.92 2.38 -10.17
C ILE A 279 10.43 2.54 -10.01
N TYR A 280 10.92 2.49 -8.77
CA TYR A 280 12.34 2.52 -8.43
C TYR A 280 12.78 1.14 -7.99
N SER A 281 13.85 0.60 -8.55
CA SER A 281 14.43 -0.65 -8.10
C SER A 281 15.65 -0.39 -7.22
N ILE A 282 15.76 -1.15 -6.14
CA ILE A 282 16.84 -1.07 -5.15
C ILE A 282 17.44 -2.46 -5.05
N ASN A 283 18.74 -2.61 -5.35
CA ASN A 283 19.44 -3.90 -5.22
C ASN A 283 19.67 -4.24 -3.74
N MET A 284 19.57 -5.52 -3.39
CA MET A 284 19.80 -6.01 -2.04
C MET A 284 20.99 -7.00 -2.01
N PRO A 285 21.78 -7.02 -0.94
CA PRO A 285 21.77 -6.09 0.19
C PRO A 285 22.13 -4.66 -0.24
N LEU A 286 21.55 -3.65 0.40
CA LEU A 286 21.83 -2.25 0.08
C LEU A 286 23.25 -1.91 0.52
N VAL A 287 24.17 -1.74 -0.42
CA VAL A 287 25.60 -1.47 -0.15
C VAL A 287 25.94 0.01 -0.35
N ASN A 288 25.33 0.65 -1.38
CA ASN A 288 25.60 2.05 -1.76
C ASN A 288 24.35 2.74 -2.28
N GLU A 289 24.35 4.09 -2.32
CA GLU A 289 23.30 4.91 -2.93
C GLU A 289 23.10 4.62 -4.43
N GLU A 290 24.14 4.13 -5.11
CA GLU A 290 24.12 3.74 -6.52
C GLU A 290 23.25 2.51 -6.80
N ASP A 291 22.88 1.75 -5.75
CA ASP A 291 21.98 0.59 -5.87
C ASP A 291 20.51 1.02 -6.09
N ILE A 292 20.20 2.30 -5.94
CA ILE A 292 18.87 2.85 -6.22
C ILE A 292 18.80 3.28 -7.68
N ARG A 293 18.14 2.47 -8.52
CA ARG A 293 17.89 2.84 -9.92
C ARG A 293 16.75 3.84 -10.02
N GLN A 294 16.99 4.94 -10.71
CA GLN A 294 15.94 5.87 -11.13
C GLN A 294 15.08 5.25 -12.23
N PRO A 295 13.78 5.54 -12.30
CA PRO A 295 12.91 5.04 -13.36
C PRO A 295 13.39 5.56 -14.73
N GLU A 296 13.43 4.68 -15.71
CA GLU A 296 13.80 5.06 -17.09
C GLU A 296 12.67 5.85 -17.79
N ASN A 297 11.40 5.70 -17.31
CA ASN A 297 10.23 6.39 -17.83
C ASN A 297 9.28 6.82 -16.70
N GLU A 298 9.02 8.12 -16.57
CA GLU A 298 8.16 8.69 -15.51
C GLU A 298 6.66 8.73 -15.83
N THR A 299 6.21 8.28 -16.99
CA THR A 299 4.84 8.59 -17.42
C THR A 299 3.98 7.38 -17.75
N PHE A 300 3.20 6.96 -16.76
CA PHE A 300 1.97 6.22 -17.00
C PHE A 300 0.78 7.08 -16.56
N THR A 301 0.10 7.72 -17.49
CA THR A 301 -1.08 8.52 -17.21
C THR A 301 -2.34 7.68 -17.31
N SER A 302 -3.02 7.44 -16.19
CA SER A 302 -4.37 6.92 -16.20
C SER A 302 -5.36 8.09 -16.11
N SER A 303 -6.04 8.43 -17.21
CA SER A 303 -6.99 9.54 -17.19
C SER A 303 -8.40 9.07 -16.81
N ARG A 304 -8.94 9.58 -15.71
CA ARG A 304 -10.37 9.51 -15.37
C ARG A 304 -11.21 10.59 -16.10
N LYS A 305 -10.66 11.26 -17.10
CA LYS A 305 -11.25 12.47 -17.76
C LYS A 305 -12.64 12.31 -18.37
N TYR A 306 -13.11 11.11 -18.65
CA TYR A 306 -14.29 10.95 -19.53
C TYR A 306 -15.65 10.91 -18.83
N LEU A 307 -15.71 10.70 -17.53
CA LEU A 307 -17.01 10.58 -16.81
C LEU A 307 -17.61 11.95 -16.38
N TYR A 308 -16.80 12.97 -16.17
CA TYR A 308 -17.29 14.30 -15.78
C TYR A 308 -17.73 15.19 -16.96
N ILE A 309 -17.09 15.07 -18.13
CA ILE A 309 -17.45 15.85 -19.32
C ILE A 309 -18.81 15.40 -19.88
N ALA A 310 -19.11 14.12 -19.85
CA ALA A 310 -20.41 13.60 -20.25
C ALA A 310 -21.55 14.09 -19.31
N GLY A 311 -21.31 14.17 -18.00
CA GLY A 311 -22.29 14.67 -17.04
C GLY A 311 -22.59 16.17 -17.20
N ILE A 312 -21.58 16.99 -17.47
CA ILE A 312 -21.73 18.45 -17.67
C ILE A 312 -22.42 18.75 -18.99
N LEU A 313 -22.11 18.03 -20.08
CA LEU A 313 -22.79 18.16 -21.37
C LEU A 313 -24.28 17.75 -21.29
N LEU A 314 -24.62 16.74 -20.51
CA LEU A 314 -26.02 16.33 -20.29
C LEU A 314 -26.81 17.40 -19.51
N LEU A 315 -26.20 18.05 -18.54
CA LEU A 315 -26.82 19.15 -17.79
C LEU A 315 -27.09 20.39 -18.65
N PHE A 316 -26.21 20.70 -19.61
CA PHE A 316 -26.44 21.81 -20.56
C PHE A 316 -27.50 21.51 -21.62
N ILE A 317 -27.67 20.25 -22.03
CA ILE A 317 -28.73 19.85 -22.97
C ILE A 317 -30.11 19.89 -22.30
N ILE A 318 -30.20 19.48 -21.01
CA ILE A 318 -31.47 19.50 -20.25
C ILE A 318 -31.87 20.95 -19.92
N SER A 319 -30.93 21.87 -19.64
CA SER A 319 -31.25 23.25 -19.37
C SER A 319 -31.62 24.06 -20.64
N GLY A 320 -31.13 23.64 -21.81
CA GLY A 320 -31.47 24.29 -23.10
C GLY A 320 -32.88 23.95 -23.63
N THR A 321 -33.50 22.86 -23.16
CA THR A 321 -34.84 22.44 -23.58
C THR A 321 -35.98 22.97 -22.70
N ILE A 322 -35.68 23.68 -21.61
CA ILE A 322 -36.67 24.30 -20.69
C ILE A 322 -36.92 25.78 -21.04
N PHE A 323 -36.13 26.39 -21.94
CA PHE A 323 -36.23 27.79 -22.35
C PHE A 323 -36.46 28.00 -23.87
N SER A 324 -37.08 27.03 -24.53
CA SER A 324 -37.56 27.21 -25.92
C SER A 324 -39.05 27.00 -26.02
#